data_6c1d8e2206471e1d6cc530695c066619
#
_entry.id   6c1d8e2206471e1d6cc530695c066619
#
_cell.length_a   1.000
_cell.length_b   1.000
_cell.length_c   1.000
_cell.angle_alpha   90.00
_cell.angle_beta   90.00
_cell.angle_gamma   90.00
#
_symmetry.space_group_name_H-M   'P 1'
#
loop_
_entity.id
_entity.type
_entity.pdbx_description
1 polymer ?
#
loop_
_entity_poly.entity_id
_entity_poly.type
_entity_poly.pdbx_seq_one_letter_code
_entity_poly.pdbx_strand_id
1 'polypeptide(L)'
;MSVPQKNLARQNGFSMVEVLVTLVILLVGLLGLAGVMVQGQRSEVESYQRVQALILLQDMAARINANRNAATCYAYTTNTTNGTPYLGTTGTGVKATPVPATACTSAAIIALYSTISVATATLQATTAVNDMNAWHNTLLGASETSSGANVGAMVGARGCVSYNSTATPANGGPLLNPVNGAQIPGTGVYTISVAWQGLGNTAIATPNCGQGLYGASDAMRRVVSLTIRIASLTT
;
A
#
# COMPACT_ATOMS: atom_id res chain seq x y z
N MET A 1 24.67 -40.78 -79.89
CA MET A 1 23.93 -39.94 -78.99
C MET A 1 23.95 -40.60 -77.61
N SER A 2 24.72 -40.03 -76.65
CA SER A 2 24.88 -40.59 -75.29
C SER A 2 23.93 -39.73 -74.38
N VAL A 3 23.00 -40.39 -73.70
CA VAL A 3 22.07 -39.78 -72.77
C VAL A 3 22.74 -39.66 -71.40
N PRO A 4 22.83 -38.50 -70.77
CA PRO A 4 23.44 -38.38 -69.48
C PRO A 4 22.52 -38.98 -68.40
N GLN A 5 23.05 -39.98 -67.64
CA GLN A 5 22.39 -40.54 -66.47
C GLN A 5 22.37 -39.51 -65.39
N LYS A 6 21.14 -39.11 -64.93
CA LYS A 6 20.87 -38.20 -63.83
C LYS A 6 21.10 -39.01 -62.53
N ASN A 7 22.14 -38.65 -61.78
CA ASN A 7 22.40 -39.20 -60.45
C ASN A 7 21.22 -38.88 -59.54
N LEU A 8 20.39 -39.84 -59.20
CA LEU A 8 19.36 -39.75 -58.17
C LEU A 8 20.09 -39.68 -56.80
N ALA A 9 20.05 -38.50 -56.22
CA ALA A 9 20.53 -38.29 -54.87
C ALA A 9 19.74 -39.21 -53.90
N ARG A 10 20.48 -40.05 -53.15
CA ARG A 10 19.93 -40.96 -52.17
C ARG A 10 19.25 -40.13 -51.05
N GLN A 11 17.95 -40.20 -50.97
CA GLN A 11 17.19 -39.60 -49.85
C GLN A 11 17.41 -40.46 -48.61
N ASN A 12 18.14 -39.90 -47.61
CA ASN A 12 18.26 -40.50 -46.30
C ASN A 12 17.00 -40.18 -45.53
N GLY A 13 16.23 -41.17 -45.09
CA GLY A 13 15.09 -41.02 -44.22
C GLY A 13 15.53 -40.72 -42.78
N PHE A 14 14.73 -39.95 -42.06
CA PHE A 14 14.96 -39.66 -40.63
C PHE A 14 14.86 -40.94 -39.80
N SER A 15 15.78 -41.13 -38.85
CA SER A 15 15.74 -42.21 -37.88
C SER A 15 14.62 -41.97 -36.86
N MET A 16 13.88 -43.03 -36.46
CA MET A 16 12.87 -42.94 -35.41
C MET A 16 13.44 -42.36 -34.09
N VAL A 17 14.71 -42.63 -33.81
CA VAL A 17 15.41 -42.11 -32.62
C VAL A 17 15.65 -40.61 -32.73
N GLU A 18 15.94 -40.07 -33.92
CA GLU A 18 16.14 -38.65 -34.15
C GLU A 18 14.85 -37.82 -33.89
N VAL A 19 13.71 -38.36 -34.36
CA VAL A 19 12.40 -37.74 -34.08
C VAL A 19 12.07 -37.79 -32.59
N LEU A 20 12.37 -38.88 -31.90
CA LEU A 20 12.11 -39.02 -30.48
C LEU A 20 12.97 -38.04 -29.66
N VAL A 21 14.27 -37.96 -29.97
CA VAL A 21 15.18 -36.99 -29.28
C VAL A 21 14.77 -35.55 -29.52
N THR A 22 14.41 -35.20 -30.75
CA THR A 22 13.96 -33.84 -31.06
C THR A 22 12.66 -33.47 -30.32
N LEU A 23 11.71 -34.41 -30.20
CA LEU A 23 10.50 -34.21 -29.41
C LEU A 23 10.80 -33.99 -27.93
N VAL A 24 11.70 -34.75 -27.34
CA VAL A 24 12.10 -34.60 -25.93
C VAL A 24 12.76 -33.25 -25.70
N ILE A 25 13.65 -32.81 -26.58
CA ILE A 25 14.31 -31.49 -26.46
C ILE A 25 13.29 -30.38 -26.60
N LEU A 26 12.34 -30.46 -27.51
CA LEU A 26 11.25 -29.50 -27.67
C LEU A 26 10.36 -29.42 -26.43
N LEU A 27 9.98 -30.56 -25.85
CA LEU A 27 9.17 -30.61 -24.63
C LEU A 27 9.89 -29.95 -23.45
N VAL A 28 11.17 -30.24 -23.22
CA VAL A 28 11.97 -29.62 -22.16
C VAL A 28 12.12 -28.12 -22.40
N GLY A 29 12.35 -27.70 -23.64
CA GLY A 29 12.44 -26.30 -24.02
C GLY A 29 11.13 -25.54 -23.76
N LEU A 30 9.98 -26.10 -24.12
CA LEU A 30 8.66 -25.50 -23.88
C LEU A 30 8.32 -25.44 -22.40
N LEU A 31 8.64 -26.47 -21.60
CA LEU A 31 8.45 -26.46 -20.15
C LEU A 31 9.29 -25.37 -19.48
N GLY A 32 10.53 -25.19 -19.91
CA GLY A 32 11.39 -24.11 -19.43
C GLY A 32 10.81 -22.72 -19.74
N LEU A 33 10.32 -22.51 -20.97
CA LEU A 33 9.68 -21.26 -21.37
C LEU A 33 8.42 -20.99 -20.57
N ALA A 34 7.56 -21.98 -20.36
CA ALA A 34 6.35 -21.86 -19.55
C ALA A 34 6.67 -21.44 -18.10
N GLY A 35 7.73 -22.00 -17.50
CA GLY A 35 8.18 -21.62 -16.17
C GLY A 35 8.58 -20.14 -16.06
N VAL A 36 9.32 -19.64 -17.05
CA VAL A 36 9.73 -18.22 -17.10
C VAL A 36 8.52 -17.30 -17.28
N MET A 37 7.54 -17.68 -18.13
CA MET A 37 6.31 -16.90 -18.31
C MET A 37 5.52 -16.77 -17.02
N VAL A 38 5.35 -17.85 -16.26
CA VAL A 38 4.63 -17.80 -14.95
C VAL A 38 5.36 -16.88 -13.97
N GLN A 39 6.69 -16.93 -13.91
CA GLN A 39 7.46 -16.05 -13.04
C GLN A 39 7.35 -14.58 -13.48
N GLY A 40 7.34 -14.31 -14.79
CA GLY A 40 7.12 -12.98 -15.35
C GLY A 40 5.77 -12.41 -14.93
N GLN A 41 4.68 -13.16 -15.06
CA GLN A 41 3.33 -12.74 -14.67
C GLN A 41 3.23 -12.43 -13.18
N ARG A 42 3.86 -13.20 -12.31
CA ARG A 42 3.90 -12.92 -10.86
C ARG A 42 4.59 -11.59 -10.56
N SER A 43 5.72 -11.32 -11.20
CA SER A 43 6.45 -10.07 -11.05
C SER A 43 5.63 -8.86 -11.52
N GLU A 44 4.89 -9.03 -12.60
CA GLU A 44 4.00 -8.00 -13.15
C GLU A 44 2.87 -7.63 -12.17
N VAL A 45 2.20 -8.63 -11.60
CA VAL A 45 1.14 -8.43 -10.61
C VAL A 45 1.68 -7.76 -9.34
N GLU A 46 2.82 -8.19 -8.81
CA GLU A 46 3.44 -7.56 -7.63
C GLU A 46 3.84 -6.10 -7.91
N SER A 47 4.35 -5.82 -9.11
CA SER A 47 4.69 -4.47 -9.55
C SER A 47 3.46 -3.56 -9.62
N TYR A 48 2.37 -4.06 -10.19
CA TYR A 48 1.09 -3.36 -10.29
C TYR A 48 0.52 -3.03 -8.90
N GLN A 49 0.49 -4.01 -7.99
CA GLN A 49 0.04 -3.80 -6.61
C GLN A 49 0.87 -2.72 -5.90
N ARG A 50 2.18 -2.70 -6.12
CA ARG A 50 3.06 -1.68 -5.54
C ARG A 50 2.73 -0.28 -6.06
N VAL A 51 2.47 -0.11 -7.35
CA VAL A 51 2.07 1.17 -7.93
C VAL A 51 0.75 1.64 -7.34
N GLN A 52 -0.24 0.76 -7.21
CA GLN A 52 -1.51 1.09 -6.57
C GLN A 52 -1.33 1.51 -5.12
N ALA A 53 -0.50 0.81 -4.35
CA ALA A 53 -0.19 1.19 -2.98
C ALA A 53 0.43 2.59 -2.90
N LEU A 54 1.32 2.96 -3.83
CA LEU A 54 1.90 4.30 -3.90
C LEU A 54 0.86 5.37 -4.21
N ILE A 55 -0.09 5.10 -5.10
CA ILE A 55 -1.21 6.02 -5.40
C ILE A 55 -2.06 6.24 -4.14
N LEU A 56 -2.36 5.18 -3.39
CA LEU A 56 -3.11 5.28 -2.13
C LEU A 56 -2.37 6.10 -1.06
N LEU A 57 -1.04 5.95 -0.97
CA LEU A 57 -0.22 6.77 -0.09
C LEU A 57 -0.29 8.25 -0.46
N GLN A 58 -0.17 8.56 -1.75
CA GLN A 58 -0.23 9.94 -2.25
C GLN A 58 -1.61 10.56 -2.05
N ASP A 59 -2.69 9.79 -2.25
CA ASP A 59 -4.06 10.25 -1.98
C ASP A 59 -4.24 10.65 -0.51
N MET A 60 -3.85 9.78 0.44
CA MET A 60 -3.94 10.12 1.87
C MET A 60 -3.03 11.30 2.23
N ALA A 61 -1.83 11.37 1.69
CA ALA A 61 -0.93 12.50 1.91
C ALA A 61 -1.53 13.83 1.42
N ALA A 62 -2.18 13.81 0.25
CA ALA A 62 -2.87 14.99 -0.29
C ALA A 62 -4.04 15.43 0.60
N ARG A 63 -4.84 14.48 1.10
CA ARG A 63 -5.96 14.74 2.03
C ARG A 63 -5.48 15.38 3.34
N ILE A 64 -4.44 14.82 3.95
CA ILE A 64 -3.84 15.39 5.17
C ILE A 64 -3.30 16.80 4.92
N ASN A 65 -2.62 17.03 3.79
CA ASN A 65 -2.10 18.34 3.43
C ASN A 65 -3.21 19.37 3.14
N ALA A 66 -4.33 18.95 2.55
CA ALA A 66 -5.48 19.81 2.29
C ALA A 66 -6.20 20.21 3.60
N ASN A 67 -6.23 19.34 4.60
CA ASN A 67 -6.89 19.54 5.89
C ASN A 67 -5.88 19.55 7.05
N ARG A 68 -4.77 20.27 6.89
CA ARG A 68 -3.62 20.26 7.81
C ARG A 68 -3.94 20.63 9.26
N ASN A 69 -4.92 21.51 9.48
CA ASN A 69 -5.32 21.89 10.83
C ASN A 69 -6.00 20.74 11.60
N ALA A 70 -6.50 19.74 10.90
CA ALA A 70 -7.03 18.52 11.47
C ALA A 70 -6.07 17.33 11.23
N ALA A 71 -4.79 17.56 10.97
CA ALA A 71 -3.82 16.50 10.66
C ALA A 71 -3.77 15.41 11.75
N THR A 72 -3.89 15.80 13.02
CA THR A 72 -3.93 14.87 14.17
C THR A 72 -5.10 13.90 14.09
N CYS A 73 -6.20 14.27 13.46
CA CYS A 73 -7.37 13.41 13.26
C CYS A 73 -7.05 12.21 12.36
N TYR A 74 -6.14 12.36 11.43
CA TYR A 74 -5.73 11.27 10.52
C TYR A 74 -4.77 10.28 11.17
N ALA A 75 -4.19 10.61 12.32
CA ALA A 75 -3.22 9.77 13.02
C ALA A 75 -3.90 8.70 13.89
N TYR A 76 -4.68 7.83 13.28
CA TYR A 76 -5.46 6.81 13.99
C TYR A 76 -4.64 5.57 14.40
N THR A 77 -3.48 5.33 13.81
CA THR A 77 -2.59 4.21 14.18
C THR A 77 -1.78 4.59 15.40
N THR A 78 -2.27 4.22 16.58
CA THR A 78 -1.67 4.59 17.87
C THR A 78 -0.66 3.56 18.37
N ASN A 79 -0.81 2.29 18.01
CA ASN A 79 0.14 1.23 18.32
C ASN A 79 1.07 1.01 17.11
N THR A 80 2.21 1.66 17.12
CA THR A 80 3.21 1.55 16.04
C THR A 80 3.96 0.21 16.05
N THR A 81 3.95 -0.52 17.19
CA THR A 81 4.57 -1.84 17.30
C THR A 81 3.85 -2.89 16.45
N ASN A 82 2.52 -2.86 16.44
CA ASN A 82 1.69 -3.81 15.72
C ASN A 82 1.00 -3.18 14.50
N GLY A 83 1.18 -1.87 14.29
CA GLY A 83 0.52 -1.12 13.20
C GLY A 83 -1.00 -1.18 13.30
N THR A 84 -1.54 -0.90 14.49
CA THR A 84 -2.98 -0.90 14.77
C THR A 84 -3.41 0.40 15.46
N PRO A 85 -4.68 0.80 15.36
CA PRO A 85 -5.68 0.33 14.39
C PRO A 85 -5.30 0.65 12.94
N TYR A 86 -5.94 -0.01 11.98
CA TYR A 86 -5.73 0.19 10.54
C TYR A 86 -7.08 0.26 9.80
N LEU A 87 -7.09 0.83 8.60
CA LEU A 87 -8.22 0.88 7.66
C LEU A 87 -8.05 -0.19 6.56
N GLY A 88 -9.11 -0.51 5.81
CA GLY A 88 -9.04 -1.33 4.59
C GLY A 88 -9.54 -2.75 4.71
N THR A 89 -9.83 -3.29 5.90
CA THR A 89 -10.39 -4.64 6.03
C THR A 89 -11.58 -4.68 6.97
N THR A 90 -12.49 -5.62 6.71
CA THR A 90 -13.70 -5.87 7.53
C THR A 90 -13.51 -6.99 8.55
N GLY A 91 -12.32 -7.61 8.63
CA GLY A 91 -12.05 -8.74 9.53
C GLY A 91 -12.03 -8.37 11.02
N THR A 92 -11.99 -9.40 11.88
CA THR A 92 -11.99 -9.32 13.36
C THR A 92 -10.69 -8.78 13.98
N GLY A 93 -9.90 -8.08 13.27
CA GLY A 93 -8.76 -7.33 13.78
C GLY A 93 -9.18 -5.88 13.96
N VAL A 94 -8.57 -5.18 14.85
CA VAL A 94 -8.85 -3.83 15.29
C VAL A 94 -9.13 -2.92 14.09
N LYS A 95 -10.38 -2.99 13.61
CA LYS A 95 -10.92 -2.02 12.70
C LYS A 95 -10.87 -0.69 13.44
N ALA A 96 -10.11 0.26 12.92
CA ALA A 96 -10.55 1.61 13.15
C ALA A 96 -11.95 1.65 12.50
N THR A 97 -13.03 1.55 13.28
CA THR A 97 -14.22 2.30 12.91
C THR A 97 -13.66 3.68 12.57
N PRO A 98 -13.92 4.17 11.34
CA PRO A 98 -13.29 5.39 10.91
C PRO A 98 -13.39 6.38 12.04
N VAL A 99 -12.26 6.65 12.63
CA VAL A 99 -12.01 7.52 13.77
C VAL A 99 -12.73 7.10 15.05
N PRO A 100 -12.06 7.00 16.16
CA PRO A 100 -12.69 7.31 17.43
C PRO A 100 -13.33 8.72 17.23
N ALA A 101 -14.64 8.78 17.25
CA ALA A 101 -15.36 10.06 17.21
C ALA A 101 -14.89 11.04 18.30
N THR A 102 -14.14 10.52 19.28
CA THR A 102 -13.49 11.24 20.38
C THR A 102 -12.16 11.89 20.01
N ALA A 103 -11.44 11.43 18.98
CA ALA A 103 -10.13 11.99 18.62
C ALA A 103 -10.25 13.12 17.57
N CYS A 104 -11.31 13.11 16.76
CA CYS A 104 -11.54 14.14 15.76
C CYS A 104 -12.85 14.92 16.06
N THR A 105 -12.80 15.76 17.04
CA THR A 105 -13.89 16.66 17.38
C THR A 105 -13.50 18.10 17.09
N SER A 106 -14.48 18.96 16.85
CA SER A 106 -14.22 20.40 16.73
C SER A 106 -13.51 20.95 17.98
N ALA A 107 -13.86 20.46 19.17
CA ALA A 107 -13.21 20.84 20.41
C ALA A 107 -11.72 20.48 20.43
N ALA A 108 -11.33 19.30 19.94
CA ALA A 108 -9.94 18.89 19.85
C ALA A 108 -9.14 19.79 18.89
N ILE A 109 -9.72 20.17 17.75
CA ILE A 109 -9.08 21.09 16.79
C ILE A 109 -8.96 22.50 17.37
N ILE A 110 -10.01 23.00 18.04
CA ILE A 110 -9.98 24.32 18.70
C ILE A 110 -8.94 24.37 19.81
N ALA A 111 -8.79 23.28 20.58
CA ALA A 111 -7.76 23.20 21.60
C ALA A 111 -6.33 23.31 21.03
N LEU A 112 -6.13 22.90 19.78
CA LEU A 112 -4.86 23.01 19.08
C LEU A 112 -4.66 24.39 18.41
N TYR A 113 -5.76 25.00 17.95
CA TYR A 113 -5.75 26.23 17.16
C TYR A 113 -6.80 27.22 17.69
N SER A 114 -6.48 27.94 18.74
CA SER A 114 -7.39 28.85 19.46
C SER A 114 -8.01 29.95 18.60
N THR A 115 -7.48 30.21 17.42
CA THR A 115 -7.98 31.23 16.48
C THR A 115 -9.04 30.72 15.50
N ILE A 116 -9.29 29.41 15.46
CA ILE A 116 -10.25 28.81 14.55
C ILE A 116 -11.68 28.88 15.13
N SER A 117 -12.65 29.26 14.30
CA SER A 117 -14.06 29.26 14.71
C SER A 117 -14.58 27.80 14.89
N VAL A 118 -15.61 27.65 15.74
CA VAL A 118 -16.26 26.34 15.96
C VAL A 118 -16.81 25.77 14.65
N ALA A 119 -17.38 26.58 13.78
CA ALA A 119 -17.91 26.14 12.49
C ALA A 119 -16.81 25.60 11.59
N THR A 120 -15.66 26.28 11.51
CA THR A 120 -14.50 25.83 10.72
C THR A 120 -13.92 24.54 11.29
N ALA A 121 -13.75 24.44 12.61
CA ALA A 121 -13.24 23.24 13.26
C ALA A 121 -14.16 22.03 13.06
N THR A 122 -15.47 22.24 13.10
CA THR A 122 -16.48 21.19 12.82
C THR A 122 -16.37 20.70 11.38
N LEU A 123 -16.24 21.63 10.42
CA LEU A 123 -16.04 21.26 9.01
C LEU A 123 -14.77 20.45 8.81
N GLN A 124 -13.65 20.88 9.40
CA GLN A 124 -12.37 20.19 9.30
C GLN A 124 -12.41 18.78 9.92
N ALA A 125 -13.06 18.63 11.08
CA ALA A 125 -13.27 17.34 11.73
C ALA A 125 -14.10 16.40 10.85
N THR A 126 -15.21 16.90 10.30
CA THR A 126 -16.09 16.15 9.40
C THR A 126 -15.36 15.75 8.12
N THR A 127 -14.57 16.67 7.55
CA THR A 127 -13.75 16.37 6.37
C THR A 127 -12.76 15.25 6.64
N ALA A 128 -12.05 15.27 7.78
CA ALA A 128 -11.11 14.22 8.14
C ALA A 128 -11.80 12.84 8.27
N VAL A 129 -13.00 12.80 8.86
CA VAL A 129 -13.80 11.57 8.95
C VAL A 129 -14.19 11.04 7.56
N ASN A 130 -14.67 11.93 6.70
CA ASN A 130 -15.07 11.59 5.34
C ASN A 130 -13.89 11.10 4.51
N ASP A 131 -12.74 11.75 4.62
CA ASP A 131 -11.51 11.37 3.96
C ASP A 131 -11.04 9.96 4.37
N MET A 132 -11.06 9.67 5.66
CA MET A 132 -10.68 8.34 6.15
C MET A 132 -11.69 7.26 5.72
N ASN A 133 -12.97 7.56 5.68
CA ASN A 133 -14.00 6.67 5.15
C ASN A 133 -13.79 6.42 3.65
N ALA A 134 -13.53 7.46 2.88
CA ALA A 134 -13.24 7.34 1.46
C ALA A 134 -11.99 6.47 1.23
N TRP A 135 -10.93 6.73 1.98
CA TRP A 135 -9.70 5.95 1.88
C TRP A 135 -9.90 4.49 2.31
N HIS A 136 -10.67 4.24 3.39
CA HIS A 136 -11.06 2.89 3.80
C HIS A 136 -11.75 2.13 2.65
N ASN A 137 -12.72 2.76 2.00
CA ASN A 137 -13.44 2.17 0.88
C ASN A 137 -12.52 1.90 -0.33
N THR A 138 -11.57 2.81 -0.59
CA THR A 138 -10.58 2.61 -1.67
C THR A 138 -9.64 1.44 -1.37
N LEU A 139 -9.18 1.30 -0.11
CA LEU A 139 -8.39 0.14 0.34
C LEU A 139 -9.17 -1.18 0.22
N LEU A 140 -10.49 -1.16 0.45
CA LEU A 140 -11.36 -2.32 0.24
C LEU A 140 -11.60 -2.64 -1.24
N GLY A 141 -11.18 -1.77 -2.16
CA GLY A 141 -11.50 -1.91 -3.57
C GLY A 141 -12.97 -1.69 -3.91
N ALA A 142 -13.67 -0.87 -3.13
CA ALA A 142 -15.12 -0.67 -3.26
C ALA A 142 -15.51 0.06 -4.56
N SER A 143 -14.57 0.66 -5.27
CA SER A 143 -14.80 1.27 -6.60
C SER A 143 -14.92 0.22 -7.71
N GLU A 144 -14.44 -0.99 -7.50
CA GLU A 144 -14.46 -2.08 -8.46
C GLU A 144 -15.22 -3.26 -7.87
N THR A 145 -16.42 -3.52 -8.39
CA THR A 145 -17.27 -4.61 -7.88
C THR A 145 -17.58 -5.62 -8.99
N SER A 146 -17.56 -6.91 -8.62
CA SER A 146 -18.03 -8.00 -9.47
C SER A 146 -19.00 -8.85 -8.66
N SER A 147 -20.21 -9.02 -9.19
CA SER A 147 -21.29 -9.77 -8.52
C SER A 147 -21.57 -9.32 -7.08
N GLY A 148 -21.42 -8.00 -6.82
CA GLY A 148 -21.64 -7.42 -5.50
C GLY A 148 -20.47 -7.56 -4.50
N ALA A 149 -19.37 -8.21 -4.89
CA ALA A 149 -18.15 -8.29 -4.10
C ALA A 149 -17.12 -7.24 -4.59
N ASN A 150 -16.39 -6.63 -3.66
CA ASN A 150 -15.28 -5.74 -3.99
C ASN A 150 -14.13 -6.56 -4.58
N VAL A 151 -13.70 -6.24 -5.80
CA VAL A 151 -12.63 -6.95 -6.52
C VAL A 151 -11.41 -6.09 -6.80
N GLY A 152 -11.41 -4.86 -6.27
CA GLY A 152 -10.33 -3.91 -6.51
C GLY A 152 -9.02 -4.29 -5.85
N ALA A 153 -8.00 -3.95 -6.55
CA ALA A 153 -6.63 -3.67 -6.24
C ALA A 153 -5.79 -4.71 -5.49
N MET A 154 -5.84 -4.78 -4.18
CA MET A 154 -4.82 -5.50 -3.40
C MET A 154 -5.48 -6.43 -2.40
N VAL A 155 -5.00 -7.68 -2.35
CA VAL A 155 -5.52 -8.66 -1.40
C VAL A 155 -5.19 -8.24 0.04
N GLY A 156 -6.23 -8.05 0.85
CA GLY A 156 -6.08 -7.71 2.26
C GLY A 156 -5.39 -6.38 2.51
N ALA A 157 -5.61 -5.37 1.65
CA ALA A 157 -5.00 -4.06 1.83
C ALA A 157 -5.37 -3.43 3.17
N ARG A 158 -4.37 -2.90 3.86
CA ARG A 158 -4.49 -2.19 5.14
C ARG A 158 -3.72 -0.90 5.07
N GLY A 159 -4.34 0.16 5.56
CA GLY A 159 -3.74 1.48 5.64
C GLY A 159 -3.54 1.92 7.07
N CYS A 160 -2.41 2.52 7.36
CA CYS A 160 -2.04 3.05 8.66
C CYS A 160 -1.56 4.50 8.51
N VAL A 161 -1.91 5.33 9.47
CA VAL A 161 -1.35 6.67 9.62
C VAL A 161 -0.93 6.86 11.07
N SER A 162 0.35 7.04 11.30
CA SER A 162 0.92 7.24 12.62
C SER A 162 1.59 8.61 12.76
N TYR A 163 1.54 9.14 13.97
CA TYR A 163 2.16 10.40 14.38
C TYR A 163 2.65 10.26 15.81
N ASN A 164 3.82 10.80 16.10
CA ASN A 164 4.37 10.79 17.44
C ASN A 164 4.39 12.22 18.01
N SER A 165 3.37 12.53 18.81
CA SER A 165 3.23 13.84 19.47
C SER A 165 4.22 14.10 20.60
N THR A 166 4.87 13.06 21.12
CA THR A 166 5.82 13.16 22.25
C THR A 166 7.28 13.18 21.80
N ALA A 167 7.56 12.93 20.52
CA ALA A 167 8.91 12.99 19.97
C ALA A 167 9.44 14.43 19.94
N THR A 168 10.76 14.57 19.89
CA THR A 168 11.39 15.87 19.63
C THR A 168 11.28 16.24 18.14
N PRO A 169 11.39 17.52 17.76
CA PRO A 169 11.37 17.92 16.34
C PRO A 169 12.45 17.21 15.50
N ALA A 170 13.60 16.91 16.07
CA ALA A 170 14.69 16.17 15.41
C ALA A 170 14.26 14.72 15.07
N ASN A 171 13.38 14.12 15.89
CA ASN A 171 12.86 12.78 15.72
C ASN A 171 11.44 12.76 15.09
N GLY A 172 11.08 13.84 14.39
CA GLY A 172 9.80 13.92 13.68
C GLY A 172 8.60 14.38 14.52
N GLY A 173 8.80 14.74 15.78
CA GLY A 173 7.74 15.29 16.63
C GLY A 173 7.30 16.70 16.25
N PRO A 174 6.40 17.30 17.05
CA PRO A 174 5.92 18.65 16.84
C PRO A 174 7.03 19.68 16.73
N LEU A 175 6.84 20.67 15.88
CA LEU A 175 7.75 21.82 15.80
C LEU A 175 7.63 22.66 17.08
N LEU A 176 8.69 23.37 17.41
CA LEU A 176 8.67 24.29 18.54
C LEU A 176 8.39 25.72 18.07
N ASN A 177 7.60 26.42 18.86
CA ASN A 177 7.39 27.84 18.68
C ASN A 177 8.71 28.58 19.00
N PRO A 178 9.24 29.39 18.08
CA PRO A 178 10.55 30.03 18.26
C PRO A 178 10.54 31.09 19.37
N VAL A 179 9.36 31.57 19.80
CA VAL A 179 9.24 32.63 20.82
C VAL A 179 9.24 32.05 22.24
N ASN A 180 8.51 30.97 22.48
CA ASN A 180 8.31 30.41 23.82
C ASN A 180 8.77 28.97 24.00
N GLY A 181 9.29 28.32 22.95
CA GLY A 181 9.77 26.94 22.99
C GLY A 181 8.65 25.89 23.15
N ALA A 182 7.38 26.27 23.17
CA ALA A 182 6.27 25.35 23.29
C ALA A 182 6.10 24.52 22.00
N GLN A 183 5.64 23.29 22.13
CA GLN A 183 5.29 22.47 20.96
C GLN A 183 4.11 23.09 20.22
N ILE A 184 4.21 23.13 18.87
CA ILE A 184 3.12 23.53 18.00
C ILE A 184 2.33 22.26 17.65
N PRO A 185 1.12 22.07 18.20
CA PRO A 185 0.36 20.86 18.04
C PRO A 185 0.01 20.60 16.56
N GLY A 186 -0.10 19.33 16.18
CA GLY A 186 -0.44 18.92 14.81
C GLY A 186 0.68 19.09 13.78
N THR A 187 1.80 19.74 14.15
CA THR A 187 2.99 19.82 13.30
C THR A 187 3.91 18.63 13.54
N GLY A 188 4.79 18.33 12.61
CA GLY A 188 5.75 17.22 12.70
C GLY A 188 5.60 16.21 11.57
N VAL A 189 6.09 15.00 11.79
CA VAL A 189 6.13 13.94 10.77
C VAL A 189 4.98 12.96 10.97
N TYR A 190 4.21 12.79 9.91
CA TYR A 190 3.19 11.75 9.79
C TYR A 190 3.72 10.66 8.88
N THR A 191 3.62 9.40 9.32
CA THR A 191 3.98 8.23 8.51
C THR A 191 2.72 7.54 8.04
N ILE A 192 2.52 7.54 6.73
CA ILE A 192 1.43 6.84 6.05
C ILE A 192 2.01 5.54 5.53
N SER A 193 1.32 4.42 5.74
CA SER A 193 1.76 3.11 5.28
C SER A 193 0.59 2.33 4.70
N VAL A 194 0.84 1.63 3.59
CA VAL A 194 -0.11 0.68 3.01
C VAL A 194 0.54 -0.70 2.98
N ALA A 195 -0.14 -1.67 3.57
CA ALA A 195 0.26 -3.07 3.61
C ALA A 195 -0.72 -3.92 2.81
N TRP A 196 -0.21 -4.99 2.16
CA TRP A 196 -1.04 -5.96 1.43
C TRP A 196 -0.36 -7.32 1.39
N GLN A 197 -1.08 -8.33 0.93
CA GLN A 197 -0.57 -9.68 0.78
C GLN A 197 0.11 -9.84 -0.59
N GLY A 198 1.40 -10.17 -0.60
CA GLY A 198 2.14 -10.53 -1.80
C GLY A 198 1.91 -11.99 -2.21
N LEU A 199 2.41 -12.35 -3.40
CA LEU A 199 2.26 -13.68 -4.00
C LEU A 199 3.28 -14.70 -3.50
N GLY A 200 4.32 -14.28 -2.80
CA GLY A 200 5.39 -15.15 -2.29
C GLY A 200 5.95 -14.66 -0.98
N ASN A 201 6.79 -15.47 -0.34
CA ASN A 201 7.47 -15.10 0.88
C ASN A 201 8.64 -14.16 0.60
N THR A 202 8.81 -13.15 1.47
CA THR A 202 9.96 -12.24 1.46
C THR A 202 10.45 -11.98 2.88
N ALA A 203 11.50 -11.18 3.02
CA ALA A 203 11.90 -10.64 4.32
C ALA A 203 10.76 -9.84 4.95
N ILE A 204 10.70 -9.85 6.28
CA ILE A 204 9.69 -9.12 7.05
C ILE A 204 9.83 -7.62 6.76
N ALA A 205 8.72 -7.02 6.35
CA ALA A 205 8.70 -5.62 5.97
C ALA A 205 8.57 -4.70 7.20
N THR A 206 9.22 -3.56 7.16
CA THR A 206 9.03 -2.43 8.06
C THR A 206 8.49 -1.27 7.24
N PRO A 207 7.55 -0.44 7.75
CA PRO A 207 6.92 -0.40 9.08
C PRO A 207 5.86 -1.48 9.31
N ASN A 208 5.37 -1.56 10.56
CA ASN A 208 4.56 -2.68 11.07
C ASN A 208 3.06 -2.58 10.76
N CYS A 209 2.62 -1.80 9.78
CA CYS A 209 1.20 -1.69 9.40
C CYS A 209 0.60 -3.09 9.18
N GLY A 210 -0.43 -3.45 9.94
CA GLY A 210 -1.08 -4.76 9.87
C GLY A 210 -0.16 -5.95 10.16
N GLN A 211 0.83 -5.79 11.04
CA GLN A 211 1.76 -6.87 11.40
C GLN A 211 1.04 -8.11 11.94
N GLY A 212 1.51 -9.29 11.57
CA GLY A 212 0.98 -10.58 12.00
C GLY A 212 -0.27 -11.05 11.26
N LEU A 213 -0.69 -10.35 10.20
CA LEU A 213 -1.96 -10.61 9.51
C LEU A 213 -1.80 -11.18 8.08
N TYR A 214 -0.57 -11.51 7.67
CA TYR A 214 -0.25 -11.92 6.31
C TYR A 214 0.53 -13.25 6.27
N GLY A 215 -0.14 -14.31 6.73
CA GLY A 215 0.40 -15.66 6.74
C GLY A 215 1.36 -15.95 7.90
N ALA A 216 1.92 -17.13 7.91
CA ALA A 216 2.88 -17.55 8.93
C ALA A 216 4.12 -16.64 8.89
N SER A 217 4.54 -16.16 10.05
CA SER A 217 5.71 -15.30 10.22
C SER A 217 5.65 -13.98 9.41
N ASP A 218 4.47 -13.57 8.95
CA ASP A 218 4.26 -12.31 8.21
C ASP A 218 5.08 -12.18 6.91
N ALA A 219 5.60 -13.30 6.40
CA ALA A 219 6.51 -13.34 5.26
C ALA A 219 5.85 -12.93 3.93
N MET A 220 4.53 -12.99 3.85
CA MET A 220 3.76 -12.54 2.68
C MET A 220 3.39 -11.07 2.75
N ARG A 221 3.70 -10.36 3.83
CA ARG A 221 3.37 -8.94 3.99
C ARG A 221 4.26 -8.09 3.10
N ARG A 222 3.62 -7.25 2.27
CA ARG A 222 4.26 -6.15 1.53
C ARG A 222 3.84 -4.85 2.18
N VAL A 223 4.77 -3.93 2.33
CA VAL A 223 4.48 -2.59 2.88
C VAL A 223 5.21 -1.55 2.06
N VAL A 224 4.54 -0.45 1.79
CA VAL A 224 5.15 0.80 1.35
C VAL A 224 4.77 1.90 2.32
N SER A 225 5.63 2.88 2.49
CA SER A 225 5.38 4.00 3.39
C SER A 225 5.83 5.31 2.77
N LEU A 226 5.15 6.38 3.17
CA LEU A 226 5.46 7.76 2.84
C LEU A 226 5.44 8.57 4.12
N THR A 227 6.46 9.39 4.32
CA THR A 227 6.49 10.36 5.41
C THR A 227 6.22 11.75 4.87
N ILE A 228 5.31 12.46 5.53
CA ILE A 228 5.05 13.87 5.23
C ILE A 228 5.30 14.69 6.50
N ARG A 229 5.77 15.91 6.32
CA ARG A 229 5.94 16.86 7.42
C ARG A 229 4.90 17.96 7.33
N ILE A 230 4.10 18.10 8.38
CA ILE A 230 3.16 19.20 8.53
C ILE A 230 3.84 20.32 9.31
N ALA A 231 3.86 21.50 8.72
CA ALA A 231 4.34 22.72 9.34
C ALA A 231 3.20 23.68 9.65
N SER A 232 3.35 24.49 10.69
CA SER A 232 2.44 25.62 10.94
C SER A 232 2.67 26.71 9.90
N LEU A 233 1.60 27.22 9.34
CA LEU A 233 1.65 28.40 8.47
C LEU A 233 1.18 29.68 9.20
N THR A 234 0.97 29.60 10.51
CA THR A 234 0.65 30.78 11.31
C THR A 234 1.93 31.57 11.56
N THR A 235 2.00 32.74 11.00
CA THR A 235 2.93 33.80 11.37
C THR A 235 2.46 34.49 12.65
#